data_b71c48495381e1eadb739ef6553ccfe6
#
_entry.id   b71c48495381e1eadb739ef6553ccfe6
#
_cell.length_a   1.000
_cell.length_b   1.000
_cell.length_c   1.000
_cell.angle_alpha   90.00
_cell.angle_beta   90.00
_cell.angle_gamma   90.00
#
_symmetry.space_group_name_H-M   'P 1'
#
loop_
_entity.id
_entity.type
_entity.pdbx_description
1 polymer ?
#
loop_
_entity_poly.entity_id
_entity_poly.type
_entity_poly.pdbx_seq_one_letter_code
_entity_poly.pdbx_strand_id
1 'polypeptide(L)'
;MLVLTREFPTSSGPIDAIGIDQLGQVYIIETKLYKNPDKRRVVAQALDYGASLWKNYDLEKFQIDLTNQISKHSNEPLTEMIQKFFHTDDEETSVIFDSMSKNIENGIFRFVVLMDKLHEQLKNLILFINENSNFDIYAVEIEYYKIEENEIIIPKLFGEGVRKSSSIKRDNTITRSEKAIKYNQFWQHFFIFLDNENNDFKNKVAPFSNYVDIPMGIPKFNFTYCFRKGNRPTILLWLGHFTKEKNEEIYKKLKSHQTELESIFPDLEWYDNPENKSKQIMVVRKKEYNFSVEEEGEVMEWLSKTMQKFEKAFYPLIQNL
;
A
#
# COMPACT_ATOMS: atom_id res chain seq x y z
N MET A 1 0.95 -3.16 0.68
CA MET A 1 0.79 -4.16 -0.41
C MET A 1 -0.67 -4.53 -0.53
N LEU A 2 -1.23 -4.46 -1.73
CA LEU A 2 -2.58 -4.94 -2.08
C LEU A 2 -2.47 -6.37 -2.60
N VAL A 3 -3.20 -7.31 -2.02
CA VAL A 3 -3.37 -8.65 -2.59
C VAL A 3 -4.44 -8.57 -3.67
N LEU A 4 -4.07 -8.85 -4.92
CA LEU A 4 -4.94 -8.73 -6.09
C LEU A 4 -5.82 -9.97 -6.27
N THR A 5 -5.20 -11.15 -6.17
CA THR A 5 -5.92 -12.41 -6.36
C THR A 5 -5.23 -13.57 -5.65
N ARG A 6 -5.96 -14.67 -5.53
CA ARG A 6 -5.46 -15.98 -5.09
C ARG A 6 -5.57 -16.98 -6.24
N GLU A 7 -4.83 -18.09 -6.14
CA GLU A 7 -4.85 -19.19 -7.11
C GLU A 7 -4.60 -18.71 -8.56
N PHE A 8 -3.60 -17.81 -8.74
CA PHE A 8 -3.31 -17.28 -10.07
C PHE A 8 -2.64 -18.36 -10.95
N PRO A 9 -3.21 -18.71 -12.10
CA PRO A 9 -2.74 -19.82 -12.93
C PRO A 9 -1.41 -19.50 -13.60
N THR A 10 -0.46 -20.45 -13.56
CA THR A 10 0.79 -20.41 -14.33
C THR A 10 1.09 -21.78 -14.90
N SER A 11 2.08 -21.85 -15.83
CA SER A 11 2.57 -23.13 -16.35
C SER A 11 3.26 -24.02 -15.31
N SER A 12 3.71 -23.42 -14.20
CA SER A 12 4.33 -24.12 -13.07
C SER A 12 3.34 -24.51 -11.96
N GLY A 13 2.05 -24.23 -12.16
CA GLY A 13 0.98 -24.40 -11.17
C GLY A 13 0.41 -23.06 -10.70
N PRO A 14 -0.65 -23.10 -9.88
CA PRO A 14 -1.27 -21.88 -9.37
C PRO A 14 -0.39 -21.23 -8.30
N ILE A 15 -0.20 -19.92 -8.40
CA ILE A 15 0.43 -19.10 -7.36
C ILE A 15 -0.61 -18.87 -6.25
N ASP A 16 -0.27 -19.14 -5.00
CA ASP A 16 -1.23 -19.01 -3.88
C ASP A 16 -1.84 -17.60 -3.78
N ALA A 17 -1.01 -16.55 -3.92
CA ALA A 17 -1.51 -15.20 -4.08
C ALA A 17 -0.52 -14.30 -4.84
N ILE A 18 -1.07 -13.30 -5.55
CA ILE A 18 -0.33 -12.20 -6.16
C ILE A 18 -0.74 -10.90 -5.53
N GLY A 19 0.25 -10.07 -5.19
CA GLY A 19 0.04 -8.71 -4.70
C GLY A 19 0.88 -7.70 -5.45
N ILE A 20 0.54 -6.43 -5.27
CA ILE A 20 1.34 -5.29 -5.73
C ILE A 20 1.51 -4.26 -4.61
N ASP A 21 2.55 -3.44 -4.72
CA ASP A 21 2.64 -2.21 -3.94
C ASP A 21 2.38 -0.97 -4.81
N GLN A 22 2.40 0.18 -4.19
CA GLN A 22 2.16 1.46 -4.86
C GLN A 22 3.23 1.82 -5.91
N LEU A 23 4.36 1.13 -5.90
CA LEU A 23 5.44 1.30 -6.89
C LEU A 23 5.30 0.35 -8.07
N GLY A 24 4.19 -0.43 -8.14
CA GLY A 24 3.99 -1.45 -9.17
C GLY A 24 4.90 -2.67 -9.00
N GLN A 25 5.51 -2.86 -7.82
CA GLN A 25 6.30 -4.04 -7.52
C GLN A 25 5.37 -5.25 -7.36
N VAL A 26 5.61 -6.30 -8.11
CA VAL A 26 4.83 -7.54 -8.07
C VAL A 26 5.36 -8.47 -6.98
N TYR A 27 4.44 -8.93 -6.12
CA TYR A 27 4.72 -9.89 -5.05
C TYR A 27 4.13 -11.24 -5.39
N ILE A 28 4.97 -12.27 -5.37
CA ILE A 28 4.60 -13.68 -5.51
C ILE A 28 4.57 -14.28 -4.11
N ILE A 29 3.39 -14.69 -3.68
CA ILE A 29 3.15 -15.16 -2.31
C ILE A 29 2.89 -16.66 -2.34
N GLU A 30 3.67 -17.42 -1.59
CA GLU A 30 3.51 -18.85 -1.39
C GLU A 30 3.27 -19.16 0.08
N THR A 31 2.29 -19.99 0.37
CA THR A 31 1.89 -20.34 1.73
C THR A 31 2.26 -21.78 2.05
N LYS A 32 2.81 -22.03 3.23
CA LYS A 32 3.14 -23.40 3.68
C LYS A 32 2.93 -23.56 5.18
N LEU A 33 2.34 -24.67 5.56
CA LEU A 33 2.26 -25.05 6.96
C LEU A 33 3.56 -25.69 7.43
N TYR A 34 3.96 -25.44 8.67
CA TYR A 34 5.15 -26.01 9.30
C TYR A 34 5.19 -27.55 9.25
N LYS A 35 4.03 -28.20 9.37
CA LYS A 35 3.90 -29.67 9.31
C LYS A 35 4.21 -30.25 7.93
N ASN A 36 4.33 -29.44 6.90
CA ASN A 36 4.64 -29.91 5.55
C ASN A 36 6.08 -30.42 5.50
N PRO A 37 6.34 -31.69 5.07
CA PRO A 37 7.67 -32.30 5.16
C PRO A 37 8.72 -31.64 4.24
N ASP A 38 8.31 -30.98 3.17
CA ASP A 38 9.23 -30.46 2.15
C ASP A 38 9.38 -28.91 2.24
N LYS A 39 10.04 -28.48 3.31
CA LYS A 39 10.18 -27.06 3.68
C LYS A 39 11.12 -26.26 2.79
N ARG A 40 12.07 -26.94 2.10
CA ARG A 40 13.02 -26.29 1.17
C ARG A 40 12.37 -26.00 -0.17
N ARG A 41 11.32 -26.73 -0.50
CA ARG A 41 10.62 -26.65 -1.77
C ARG A 41 9.85 -25.35 -1.94
N VAL A 42 9.45 -24.69 -0.85
CA VAL A 42 8.67 -23.45 -0.90
C VAL A 42 9.41 -22.31 -1.63
N VAL A 43 10.72 -22.16 -1.39
CA VAL A 43 11.53 -21.14 -2.08
C VAL A 43 11.70 -21.50 -3.56
N ALA A 44 12.01 -22.77 -3.86
CA ALA A 44 12.13 -23.24 -5.23
C ALA A 44 10.79 -23.06 -6.00
N GLN A 45 9.67 -23.37 -5.36
CA GLN A 45 8.34 -23.20 -5.93
C GLN A 45 8.02 -21.72 -6.22
N ALA A 46 8.32 -20.81 -5.27
CA ALA A 46 8.14 -19.39 -5.49
C ALA A 46 8.99 -18.86 -6.66
N LEU A 47 10.26 -19.31 -6.76
CA LEU A 47 11.14 -18.94 -7.88
C LEU A 47 10.65 -19.53 -9.22
N ASP A 48 10.13 -20.75 -9.24
CA ASP A 48 9.52 -21.36 -10.45
C ASP A 48 8.33 -20.54 -10.94
N TYR A 49 7.52 -20.01 -10.04
CA TYR A 49 6.42 -19.11 -10.39
C TYR A 49 6.93 -17.81 -11.00
N GLY A 50 7.97 -17.20 -10.41
CA GLY A 50 8.61 -16.01 -10.95
C GLY A 50 9.16 -16.26 -12.36
N ALA A 51 9.83 -17.37 -12.57
CA ALA A 51 10.34 -17.78 -13.88
C ALA A 51 9.21 -18.00 -14.89
N SER A 52 8.09 -18.59 -14.46
CA SER A 52 6.90 -18.78 -15.29
C SER A 52 6.26 -17.46 -15.71
N LEU A 53 6.11 -16.52 -14.77
CA LEU A 53 5.59 -15.18 -15.07
C LEU A 53 6.50 -14.45 -16.05
N TRP A 54 7.79 -14.37 -15.76
CA TRP A 54 8.76 -13.69 -16.62
C TRP A 54 8.80 -14.22 -18.04
N LYS A 55 8.73 -15.55 -18.20
CA LYS A 55 8.84 -16.18 -19.52
C LYS A 55 7.57 -16.10 -20.35
N ASN A 56 6.40 -16.17 -19.72
CA ASN A 56 5.14 -16.44 -20.41
C ASN A 56 4.14 -15.27 -20.37
N TYR A 57 4.47 -14.17 -19.70
CA TYR A 57 3.58 -13.04 -19.53
C TYR A 57 4.23 -11.73 -20.00
N ASP A 58 3.48 -10.96 -20.76
CA ASP A 58 3.57 -9.53 -20.90
C ASP A 58 2.52 -8.86 -20.01
N LEU A 59 2.48 -7.53 -19.98
CA LEU A 59 1.50 -6.80 -19.16
C LEU A 59 0.05 -7.11 -19.55
N GLU A 60 -0.24 -7.13 -20.86
CA GLU A 60 -1.61 -7.30 -21.36
C GLU A 60 -2.17 -8.66 -20.95
N LYS A 61 -1.42 -9.73 -21.18
CA LYS A 61 -1.80 -11.07 -20.75
C LYS A 61 -1.92 -11.19 -19.24
N PHE A 62 -1.00 -10.56 -18.51
CA PHE A 62 -1.05 -10.56 -17.04
C PHE A 62 -2.30 -9.86 -16.52
N GLN A 63 -2.67 -8.71 -17.08
CA GLN A 63 -3.88 -7.98 -16.69
C GLN A 63 -5.16 -8.75 -17.06
N ILE A 64 -5.19 -9.40 -18.22
CA ILE A 64 -6.34 -10.23 -18.64
C ILE A 64 -6.54 -11.38 -17.64
N ASP A 65 -5.47 -12.13 -17.35
CA ASP A 65 -5.57 -13.29 -16.46
C ASP A 65 -5.85 -12.86 -15.00
N LEU A 66 -5.30 -11.73 -14.56
CA LEU A 66 -5.65 -11.11 -13.27
C LEU A 66 -7.14 -10.75 -13.20
N THR A 67 -7.64 -10.04 -14.21
CA THR A 67 -9.05 -9.63 -14.27
C THR A 67 -9.96 -10.83 -14.26
N ASN A 68 -9.62 -11.88 -15.02
CA ASN A 68 -10.36 -13.15 -15.04
C ASN A 68 -10.36 -13.86 -13.67
N GLN A 69 -9.26 -13.80 -12.92
CA GLN A 69 -9.20 -14.38 -11.58
C GLN A 69 -9.96 -13.53 -10.55
N ILE A 70 -9.80 -12.21 -10.60
CA ILE A 70 -10.50 -11.27 -9.71
C ILE A 70 -12.02 -11.43 -9.89
N SER A 71 -12.52 -11.54 -11.13
CA SER A 71 -13.95 -11.64 -11.42
C SER A 71 -14.63 -12.90 -10.84
N LYS A 72 -13.86 -13.92 -10.46
CA LYS A 72 -14.40 -15.10 -9.76
C LYS A 72 -14.81 -14.81 -8.31
N HIS A 73 -14.28 -13.75 -7.72
CA HIS A 73 -14.45 -13.44 -6.29
C HIS A 73 -14.91 -12.00 -6.03
N SER A 74 -14.80 -11.11 -7.01
CA SER A 74 -15.16 -9.69 -6.91
C SER A 74 -15.60 -9.18 -8.28
N ASN A 75 -16.61 -8.30 -8.28
CA ASN A 75 -17.03 -7.57 -9.49
C ASN A 75 -16.32 -6.21 -9.59
N GLU A 76 -15.34 -5.93 -8.74
CA GLU A 76 -14.61 -4.66 -8.71
C GLU A 76 -13.49 -4.70 -9.78
N PRO A 77 -13.44 -3.74 -10.71
CA PRO A 77 -12.38 -3.65 -11.70
C PRO A 77 -11.00 -3.50 -11.07
N LEU A 78 -9.96 -4.08 -11.69
CA LEU A 78 -8.58 -4.01 -11.19
C LEU A 78 -8.12 -2.57 -10.94
N THR A 79 -8.44 -1.65 -11.86
CA THR A 79 -8.10 -0.22 -11.73
C THR A 79 -8.74 0.39 -10.48
N GLU A 80 -10.03 0.13 -10.25
CA GLU A 80 -10.73 0.63 -9.06
C GLU A 80 -10.18 0.05 -7.76
N MET A 81 -9.81 -1.23 -7.75
CA MET A 81 -9.16 -1.85 -6.58
C MET A 81 -7.85 -1.15 -6.22
N ILE A 82 -7.03 -0.84 -7.24
CA ILE A 82 -5.75 -0.15 -7.07
C ILE A 82 -5.98 1.28 -6.58
N GLN A 83 -6.86 2.03 -7.23
CA GLN A 83 -7.19 3.41 -6.87
C GLN A 83 -7.71 3.51 -5.44
N LYS A 84 -8.61 2.62 -5.07
CA LYS A 84 -9.21 2.58 -3.74
C LYS A 84 -8.18 2.25 -2.66
N PHE A 85 -7.33 1.26 -2.91
CA PHE A 85 -6.37 0.80 -1.90
C PHE A 85 -5.21 1.78 -1.72
N PHE A 86 -4.71 2.37 -2.82
CA PHE A 86 -3.57 3.28 -2.78
C PHE A 86 -3.96 4.77 -2.80
N HIS A 87 -5.26 5.08 -2.84
CA HIS A 87 -5.79 6.44 -2.91
C HIS A 87 -5.24 7.25 -4.09
N THR A 88 -5.10 6.59 -5.26
CA THR A 88 -4.54 7.15 -6.47
C THR A 88 -5.63 7.66 -7.44
N ASP A 89 -5.25 8.59 -8.31
CA ASP A 89 -6.04 8.99 -9.47
C ASP A 89 -5.67 8.13 -10.72
N ASP A 90 -6.28 8.45 -11.87
CA ASP A 90 -6.06 7.71 -13.12
C ASP A 90 -4.61 7.82 -13.60
N GLU A 91 -3.97 9.00 -13.48
CA GLU A 91 -2.59 9.24 -13.91
C GLU A 91 -1.61 8.47 -13.02
N GLU A 92 -1.78 8.54 -11.70
CA GLU A 92 -0.97 7.81 -10.73
C GLU A 92 -1.14 6.29 -10.88
N THR A 93 -2.35 5.84 -11.16
CA THR A 93 -2.65 4.41 -11.42
C THR A 93 -1.97 3.93 -12.70
N SER A 94 -1.95 4.75 -13.75
CA SER A 94 -1.21 4.44 -14.98
C SER A 94 0.28 4.24 -14.70
N VAL A 95 0.88 5.06 -13.86
CA VAL A 95 2.31 4.90 -13.45
C VAL A 95 2.54 3.57 -12.71
N ILE A 96 1.59 3.13 -11.88
CA ILE A 96 1.67 1.81 -11.23
C ILE A 96 1.66 0.70 -12.28
N PHE A 97 0.77 0.76 -13.27
CA PHE A 97 0.71 -0.23 -14.36
C PHE A 97 1.98 -0.23 -15.21
N ASP A 98 2.54 0.94 -15.56
CA ASP A 98 3.80 1.05 -16.30
C ASP A 98 4.97 0.42 -15.53
N SER A 99 5.02 0.64 -14.23
CA SER A 99 6.04 0.05 -13.36
C SER A 99 5.87 -1.46 -13.25
N MET A 100 4.63 -1.94 -13.13
CA MET A 100 4.29 -3.35 -13.09
C MET A 100 4.71 -4.05 -14.39
N SER A 101 4.45 -3.43 -15.56
CA SER A 101 4.92 -3.91 -16.87
C SER A 101 6.43 -4.13 -16.88
N LYS A 102 7.18 -3.09 -16.54
CA LYS A 102 8.65 -3.15 -16.50
C LYS A 102 9.16 -4.22 -15.54
N ASN A 103 8.51 -4.40 -14.39
CA ASN A 103 8.89 -5.43 -13.42
C ASN A 103 8.65 -6.85 -13.96
N ILE A 104 7.52 -7.09 -14.63
CA ILE A 104 7.22 -8.39 -15.27
C ILE A 104 8.21 -8.68 -16.38
N GLU A 105 8.43 -7.74 -17.30
CA GLU A 105 9.34 -7.90 -18.45
C GLU A 105 10.78 -8.17 -18.02
N ASN A 106 11.23 -7.54 -16.92
CA ASN A 106 12.60 -7.71 -16.41
C ASN A 106 12.73 -8.83 -15.36
N GLY A 107 11.64 -9.54 -15.04
CA GLY A 107 11.67 -10.60 -14.01
C GLY A 107 11.95 -10.08 -12.60
N ILE A 108 11.58 -8.82 -12.33
CA ILE A 108 11.78 -8.18 -11.04
C ILE A 108 10.57 -8.45 -10.15
N PHE A 109 10.66 -9.51 -9.36
CA PHE A 109 9.61 -9.93 -8.43
C PHE A 109 10.12 -9.89 -6.99
N ARG A 110 9.19 -9.72 -6.06
CA ARG A 110 9.39 -9.98 -4.64
C ARG A 110 8.69 -11.26 -4.25
N PHE A 111 9.39 -12.11 -3.54
CA PHE A 111 8.87 -13.40 -3.11
C PHE A 111 8.54 -13.33 -1.63
N VAL A 112 7.35 -13.78 -1.27
CA VAL A 112 6.89 -13.82 0.12
C VAL A 112 6.51 -15.26 0.47
N VAL A 113 7.19 -15.82 1.46
CA VAL A 113 6.85 -17.12 2.03
C VAL A 113 6.07 -16.90 3.31
N LEU A 114 4.81 -17.32 3.33
CA LEU A 114 3.92 -17.20 4.47
C LEU A 114 3.80 -18.53 5.21
N MET A 115 4.16 -18.58 6.49
CA MET A 115 4.16 -19.80 7.29
C MET A 115 3.64 -19.56 8.71
N ASP A 116 3.11 -20.63 9.32
CA ASP A 116 2.76 -20.63 10.75
C ASP A 116 4.01 -20.73 11.65
N LYS A 117 5.14 -21.24 11.15
CA LYS A 117 6.42 -21.25 11.83
C LYS A 117 7.58 -21.34 10.86
N LEU A 118 8.62 -20.51 11.06
CA LEU A 118 9.84 -20.52 10.26
C LEU A 118 10.92 -21.42 10.88
N HIS A 119 11.53 -22.25 10.04
CA HIS A 119 12.69 -23.07 10.41
C HIS A 119 13.99 -22.30 10.25
N GLU A 120 14.96 -22.53 11.12
CA GLU A 120 16.29 -21.92 11.02
C GLU A 120 16.99 -22.20 9.67
N GLN A 121 16.82 -23.42 9.14
CA GLN A 121 17.39 -23.76 7.82
C GLN A 121 16.77 -22.93 6.69
N LEU A 122 15.47 -22.61 6.76
CA LEU A 122 14.79 -21.77 5.78
C LEU A 122 15.23 -20.32 5.95
N LYS A 123 15.35 -19.84 7.17
CA LYS A 123 15.88 -18.49 7.47
C LYS A 123 17.28 -18.31 6.89
N ASN A 124 18.18 -19.28 7.12
CA ASN A 124 19.53 -19.25 6.57
C ASN A 124 19.56 -19.27 5.04
N LEU A 125 18.67 -20.04 4.39
CA LEU A 125 18.54 -20.06 2.94
C LEU A 125 18.06 -18.71 2.40
N ILE A 126 17.07 -18.09 3.02
CA ILE A 126 16.56 -16.77 2.65
C ILE A 126 17.65 -15.71 2.79
N LEU A 127 18.38 -15.69 3.91
CA LEU A 127 19.49 -14.77 4.10
C LEU A 127 20.55 -14.96 3.02
N PHE A 128 20.96 -16.21 2.75
CA PHE A 128 21.95 -16.51 1.73
C PHE A 128 21.52 -16.02 0.34
N ILE A 129 20.26 -16.24 -0.05
CA ILE A 129 19.74 -15.79 -1.35
C ILE A 129 19.70 -14.26 -1.39
N ASN A 130 19.19 -13.61 -0.35
CA ASN A 130 19.08 -12.16 -0.32
C ASN A 130 20.46 -11.46 -0.34
N GLU A 131 21.48 -12.06 0.27
CA GLU A 131 22.85 -11.53 0.24
C GLU A 131 23.54 -11.74 -1.11
N ASN A 132 23.31 -12.87 -1.77
CA ASN A 132 24.11 -13.33 -2.90
C ASN A 132 23.38 -13.38 -4.24
N SER A 133 22.12 -12.91 -4.31
CA SER A 133 21.35 -12.85 -5.53
C SER A 133 20.66 -11.49 -5.73
N ASN A 134 20.01 -11.33 -6.89
CA ASN A 134 19.18 -10.16 -7.17
C ASN A 134 17.72 -10.33 -6.70
N PHE A 135 17.38 -11.46 -6.09
CA PHE A 135 16.03 -11.71 -5.59
C PHE A 135 15.87 -11.16 -4.17
N ASP A 136 14.68 -10.67 -3.87
CA ASP A 136 14.25 -10.29 -2.53
C ASP A 136 13.20 -11.29 -2.06
N ILE A 137 13.59 -12.16 -1.13
CA ILE A 137 12.71 -13.16 -0.52
C ILE A 137 12.43 -12.75 0.92
N TYR A 138 11.17 -12.57 1.25
CA TYR A 138 10.69 -12.30 2.59
C TYR A 138 9.98 -13.54 3.13
N ALA A 139 10.10 -13.78 4.41
CA ALA A 139 9.27 -14.75 5.10
C ALA A 139 8.41 -14.05 6.14
N VAL A 140 7.16 -14.46 6.24
CA VAL A 140 6.23 -13.97 7.26
C VAL A 140 5.79 -15.18 8.11
N GLU A 141 6.15 -15.15 9.39
CA GLU A 141 5.64 -16.10 10.37
C GLU A 141 4.35 -15.54 10.97
N ILE A 142 3.27 -16.30 10.91
CA ILE A 142 1.97 -15.90 11.45
C ILE A 142 1.75 -16.63 12.77
N GLU A 143 1.72 -15.88 13.86
CA GLU A 143 1.25 -16.39 15.15
C GLU A 143 -0.26 -16.13 15.28
N TYR A 144 -1.00 -17.18 15.63
CA TYR A 144 -2.43 -17.12 15.84
C TYR A 144 -2.75 -17.40 17.29
N TYR A 145 -3.54 -16.53 17.90
CA TYR A 145 -4.04 -16.67 19.26
C TYR A 145 -5.55 -16.52 19.27
N LYS A 146 -6.21 -17.37 20.07
CA LYS A 146 -7.63 -17.24 20.33
C LYS A 146 -7.83 -17.00 21.83
N ILE A 147 -8.48 -15.89 22.17
CA ILE A 147 -8.80 -15.49 23.54
C ILE A 147 -10.31 -15.25 23.59
N GLU A 148 -11.04 -16.19 24.18
CA GLU A 148 -12.51 -16.19 24.19
C GLU A 148 -13.08 -16.13 22.76
N GLU A 149 -13.83 -15.06 22.42
CA GLU A 149 -14.40 -14.83 21.09
C GLU A 149 -13.48 -14.01 20.17
N ASN A 150 -12.33 -13.55 20.69
CA ASN A 150 -11.39 -12.74 19.92
C ASN A 150 -10.30 -13.59 19.31
N GLU A 151 -9.97 -13.31 18.06
CA GLU A 151 -8.86 -13.92 17.33
C GLU A 151 -7.78 -12.85 17.05
N ILE A 152 -6.54 -13.19 17.40
CA ILE A 152 -5.38 -12.29 17.22
C ILE A 152 -4.40 -12.95 16.28
N ILE A 153 -4.04 -12.25 15.21
CA ILE A 153 -3.02 -12.67 14.24
C ILE A 153 -1.84 -11.70 14.36
N ILE A 154 -0.66 -12.23 14.66
CA ILE A 154 0.57 -11.45 14.77
C ILE A 154 1.53 -11.88 13.67
N PRO A 155 1.71 -11.06 12.61
CA PRO A 155 2.71 -11.33 11.58
C PRO A 155 4.10 -10.91 12.07
N LYS A 156 5.11 -11.77 11.85
CA LYS A 156 6.53 -11.47 12.08
C LYS A 156 7.28 -11.56 10.77
N LEU A 157 7.79 -10.42 10.31
CA LEU A 157 8.54 -10.32 9.06
C LEU A 157 10.01 -10.73 9.28
N PHE A 158 10.54 -11.53 8.35
CA PHE A 158 11.93 -11.96 8.31
C PHE A 158 12.52 -11.76 6.91
N GLY A 159 13.81 -11.44 6.83
CA GLY A 159 14.53 -11.21 5.56
C GLY A 159 14.60 -9.73 5.13
N GLU A 160 14.00 -8.83 5.90
CA GLU A 160 14.14 -7.38 5.68
C GLU A 160 15.51 -6.88 6.17
N GLY A 161 16.09 -5.93 5.41
CA GLY A 161 17.34 -5.25 5.82
C GLY A 161 18.64 -6.00 5.55
N VAL A 162 18.61 -7.14 4.84
CA VAL A 162 19.82 -7.84 4.41
C VAL A 162 20.55 -6.97 3.36
N ARG A 163 21.76 -6.48 3.71
CA ARG A 163 22.59 -5.73 2.75
C ARG A 163 23.23 -6.71 1.77
N LYS A 164 22.98 -6.50 0.48
CA LYS A 164 23.63 -7.28 -0.59
C LYS A 164 25.13 -7.01 -0.58
N SER A 165 25.93 -8.04 -0.34
CA SER A 165 27.39 -7.93 -0.25
C SER A 165 28.09 -7.86 -1.60
N SER A 166 27.36 -7.98 -2.70
CA SER A 166 27.94 -8.05 -4.03
C SER A 166 28.33 -6.68 -4.59
N SER A 167 29.62 -6.51 -4.85
CA SER A 167 30.22 -5.45 -5.68
C SER A 167 29.84 -5.56 -7.17
N ILE A 168 28.79 -6.28 -7.51
CA ILE A 168 28.27 -6.32 -8.87
C ILE A 168 27.43 -5.06 -9.05
N LYS A 169 28.08 -4.01 -9.58
CA LYS A 169 27.41 -2.88 -10.19
C LYS A 169 26.53 -3.39 -11.35
N ARG A 170 25.33 -3.86 -11.04
CA ARG A 170 24.24 -3.84 -11.99
C ARG A 170 23.33 -2.72 -11.53
N ASP A 171 23.00 -1.83 -12.45
CA ASP A 171 22.02 -0.75 -12.31
C ASP A 171 20.58 -1.26 -12.06
N ASN A 172 20.44 -2.40 -11.41
CA ASN A 172 19.19 -3.01 -10.97
C ASN A 172 19.12 -3.09 -9.44
N THR A 173 19.65 -2.12 -8.73
CA THR A 173 19.00 -1.70 -7.51
C THR A 173 17.57 -1.42 -7.93
N ILE A 174 16.58 -2.08 -7.32
CA ILE A 174 15.23 -1.53 -7.21
C ILE A 174 15.46 -0.22 -6.48
N THR A 175 15.79 0.79 -7.22
CA THR A 175 15.79 2.17 -6.77
C THR A 175 14.32 2.40 -6.53
N ARG A 176 13.92 2.28 -5.24
CA ARG A 176 12.70 2.95 -4.81
C ARG A 176 12.78 4.28 -5.51
N SER A 177 11.76 4.62 -6.28
CA SER A 177 11.83 5.83 -7.10
C SER A 177 12.38 6.93 -6.20
N GLU A 178 13.23 7.81 -6.69
CA GLU A 178 13.75 8.93 -5.89
C GLU A 178 12.63 9.63 -5.14
N LYS A 179 11.45 9.64 -5.74
CA LYS A 179 10.22 10.16 -5.18
C LYS A 179 9.75 9.37 -3.95
N ALA A 180 9.78 8.04 -3.99
CA ALA A 180 9.41 7.20 -2.85
C ALA A 180 10.38 7.35 -1.67
N ILE A 181 11.67 7.51 -1.94
CA ILE A 181 12.67 7.81 -0.91
C ILE A 181 12.39 9.16 -0.28
N LYS A 182 12.06 10.18 -1.08
CA LYS A 182 11.71 11.52 -0.59
C LYS A 182 10.45 11.49 0.29
N TYR A 183 9.42 10.70 -0.10
CA TYR A 183 8.25 10.52 0.75
C TYR A 183 8.60 9.87 2.09
N ASN A 184 9.38 8.79 2.07
CA ASN A 184 9.78 8.11 3.30
C ASN A 184 10.58 9.04 4.23
N GLN A 185 11.55 9.79 3.71
CA GLN A 185 12.31 10.76 4.47
C GLN A 185 11.42 11.83 5.08
N PHE A 186 10.50 12.40 4.28
CA PHE A 186 9.54 13.38 4.76
C PHE A 186 8.66 12.81 5.88
N TRP A 187 8.09 11.59 5.71
CA TRP A 187 7.25 10.98 6.73
C TRP A 187 8.01 10.64 8.01
N GLN A 188 9.30 10.26 7.93
CA GLN A 188 10.15 10.08 9.11
C GLN A 188 10.26 11.39 9.90
N HIS A 189 10.60 12.49 9.24
CA HIS A 189 10.71 13.80 9.90
C HIS A 189 9.35 14.27 10.41
N PHE A 190 8.30 14.07 9.65
CA PHE A 190 6.94 14.46 10.03
C PHE A 190 6.43 13.69 11.25
N PHE A 191 6.74 12.41 11.38
CA PHE A 191 6.36 11.64 12.57
C PHE A 191 7.12 12.09 13.81
N ILE A 192 8.39 12.45 13.69
CA ILE A 192 9.16 13.07 14.78
C ILE A 192 8.54 14.41 15.16
N PHE A 193 8.15 15.22 14.18
CA PHE A 193 7.47 16.50 14.42
C PHE A 193 6.15 16.31 15.18
N LEU A 194 5.30 15.37 14.75
CA LEU A 194 4.02 15.08 15.40
C LEU A 194 4.20 14.45 16.79
N ASP A 195 5.21 13.61 17.00
CA ASP A 195 5.49 13.00 18.31
C ASP A 195 5.87 14.04 19.36
N ASN A 196 6.57 15.09 18.97
CA ASN A 196 6.89 16.23 19.84
C ASN A 196 5.62 17.02 20.24
N GLU A 197 4.55 16.95 19.44
CA GLU A 197 3.28 17.63 19.74
C GLU A 197 2.33 16.76 20.59
N ASN A 198 2.19 15.42 20.30
CA ASN A 198 1.11 14.59 20.85
C ASN A 198 1.49 13.16 21.30
N ASN A 199 2.74 12.71 21.24
CA ASN A 199 3.23 11.36 21.63
C ASN A 199 2.60 10.14 20.92
N ASP A 200 1.74 10.32 19.92
CA ASP A 200 0.99 9.23 19.26
C ASP A 200 1.76 8.54 18.12
N PHE A 201 2.91 9.08 17.72
CA PHE A 201 3.67 8.66 16.54
C PHE A 201 4.98 7.96 16.83
N LYS A 202 5.35 7.82 18.10
CA LYS A 202 6.67 7.34 18.59
C LYS A 202 7.18 6.03 17.99
N ASN A 203 6.28 5.14 17.57
CA ASN A 203 6.65 3.84 17.02
C ASN A 203 6.10 3.63 15.59
N LYS A 204 5.63 4.67 14.92
CA LYS A 204 5.06 4.55 13.60
C LYS A 204 6.17 4.47 12.55
N VAL A 205 6.15 3.42 11.73
CA VAL A 205 7.11 3.24 10.62
C VAL A 205 6.68 4.11 9.46
N ALA A 206 7.58 4.97 8.98
CA ALA A 206 7.33 5.83 7.84
C ALA A 206 7.20 5.01 6.54
N PRO A 207 6.10 5.14 5.80
CA PRO A 207 5.91 4.44 4.55
C PRO A 207 6.73 5.08 3.42
N PHE A 208 6.88 4.35 2.32
CA PHE A 208 7.43 4.87 1.06
C PHE A 208 6.35 5.38 0.09
N SER A 209 5.11 5.42 0.57
CA SER A 209 3.94 5.90 -0.16
C SER A 209 3.81 7.42 -0.08
N ASN A 210 3.07 8.00 -1.03
CA ASN A 210 2.69 9.42 -0.99
C ASN A 210 1.61 9.72 0.05
N TYR A 211 1.16 8.74 0.85
CA TYR A 211 0.10 8.92 1.85
C TYR A 211 0.34 8.16 3.15
N VAL A 212 -0.32 8.62 4.20
CA VAL A 212 -0.39 8.00 5.53
C VAL A 212 -1.81 8.09 6.05
N ASP A 213 -2.41 6.94 6.34
CA ASP A 213 -3.73 6.87 6.95
C ASP A 213 -3.65 7.01 8.47
N ILE A 214 -4.58 7.80 9.01
CA ILE A 214 -4.79 8.02 10.43
C ILE A 214 -6.15 7.44 10.82
N PRO A 215 -6.17 6.31 11.55
CA PRO A 215 -7.41 5.71 12.01
C PRO A 215 -8.19 6.67 12.91
N MET A 216 -9.48 6.82 12.64
CA MET A 216 -10.37 7.68 13.43
C MET A 216 -10.96 6.96 14.67
N GLY A 217 -10.67 5.67 14.86
CA GLY A 217 -11.39 4.85 15.84
C GLY A 217 -12.84 4.49 15.42
N ILE A 218 -13.27 4.93 14.24
CA ILE A 218 -14.55 4.58 13.64
C ILE A 218 -14.28 3.60 12.50
N PRO A 219 -14.87 2.38 12.51
CA PRO A 219 -14.61 1.37 11.49
C PRO A 219 -14.86 1.90 10.08
N LYS A 220 -13.92 1.63 9.18
CA LYS A 220 -13.96 2.02 7.75
C LYS A 220 -13.82 3.53 7.47
N PHE A 221 -13.44 4.34 8.44
CA PHE A 221 -13.11 5.74 8.24
C PHE A 221 -11.69 6.02 8.69
N ASN A 222 -10.93 6.68 7.82
CA ASN A 222 -9.60 7.19 8.10
C ASN A 222 -9.51 8.62 7.59
N PHE A 223 -8.75 9.45 8.28
CA PHE A 223 -8.18 10.64 7.69
C PHE A 223 -6.83 10.29 7.07
N THR A 224 -6.46 10.98 6.03
CA THR A 224 -5.24 10.66 5.29
C THR A 224 -4.42 11.92 5.08
N TYR A 225 -3.14 11.87 5.46
CA TYR A 225 -2.13 12.79 4.95
C TYR A 225 -1.65 12.29 3.60
N CYS A 226 -1.64 13.10 2.57
CA CYS A 226 -1.10 12.67 1.30
C CYS A 226 -0.47 13.82 0.49
N PHE A 227 0.25 13.42 -0.56
CA PHE A 227 0.75 14.31 -1.59
C PHE A 227 0.03 14.00 -2.90
N ARG A 228 -0.63 14.98 -3.50
CA ARG A 228 -1.31 14.87 -4.79
C ARG A 228 -0.43 15.35 -5.94
N LYS A 229 -0.98 15.39 -7.16
CA LYS A 229 -0.29 15.86 -8.37
C LYS A 229 0.51 17.13 -8.11
N GLY A 230 1.76 17.18 -8.57
CA GLY A 230 2.70 18.27 -8.25
C GLY A 230 3.24 18.24 -6.82
N ASN A 231 3.18 17.09 -6.13
CA ASN A 231 3.57 16.93 -4.73
C ASN A 231 2.87 17.94 -3.79
N ARG A 232 1.62 18.27 -4.05
CA ARG A 232 0.84 19.18 -3.21
C ARG A 232 0.40 18.47 -1.94
N PRO A 233 0.82 18.95 -0.75
CA PRO A 233 0.35 18.43 0.52
C PRO A 233 -1.17 18.51 0.62
N THR A 234 -1.81 17.45 1.08
CA THR A 234 -3.26 17.29 1.07
C THR A 234 -3.74 16.56 2.31
N ILE A 235 -4.85 17.01 2.86
CA ILE A 235 -5.63 16.31 3.87
C ILE A 235 -6.86 15.72 3.18
N LEU A 236 -7.11 14.44 3.37
CA LEU A 236 -8.13 13.69 2.63
C LEU A 236 -9.01 12.88 3.59
N LEU A 237 -10.33 12.91 3.36
CA LEU A 237 -11.28 11.92 3.82
C LEU A 237 -11.69 11.05 2.63
N TRP A 238 -11.32 9.76 2.70
CA TRP A 238 -11.63 8.80 1.67
C TRP A 238 -12.91 8.02 2.00
N LEU A 239 -13.90 8.05 1.13
CA LEU A 239 -15.16 7.32 1.25
C LEU A 239 -15.23 6.23 0.17
N GLY A 240 -14.57 5.09 0.40
CA GLY A 240 -14.49 3.99 -0.56
C GLY A 240 -14.68 2.60 0.04
N HIS A 241 -14.79 2.49 1.36
CA HIS A 241 -14.81 1.22 2.08
C HIS A 241 -16.19 0.54 2.15
N PHE A 242 -17.26 1.22 1.74
CA PHE A 242 -18.63 0.68 1.71
C PHE A 242 -19.06 0.33 0.28
N THR A 243 -20.33 -0.07 0.10
CA THR A 243 -20.91 -0.18 -1.24
C THR A 243 -21.02 1.20 -1.91
N LYS A 244 -21.17 1.24 -3.24
CA LYS A 244 -21.30 2.50 -3.98
C LYS A 244 -22.45 3.36 -3.44
N GLU A 245 -23.61 2.72 -3.21
CA GLU A 245 -24.81 3.37 -2.70
C GLU A 245 -24.58 3.95 -1.29
N LYS A 246 -23.89 3.21 -0.42
CA LYS A 246 -23.62 3.67 0.94
C LYS A 246 -22.58 4.78 0.97
N ASN A 247 -21.54 4.71 0.13
CA ASN A 247 -20.56 5.80 -0.01
C ASN A 247 -21.24 7.09 -0.51
N GLU A 248 -22.18 6.94 -1.45
CA GLU A 248 -22.95 8.07 -1.97
C GLU A 248 -23.91 8.68 -0.92
N GLU A 249 -24.59 7.83 -0.12
CA GLU A 249 -25.41 8.28 1.01
C GLU A 249 -24.57 9.09 2.02
N ILE A 250 -23.41 8.54 2.42
CA ILE A 250 -22.49 9.19 3.36
C ILE A 250 -22.00 10.54 2.79
N TYR A 251 -21.59 10.52 1.53
CA TYR A 251 -21.12 11.73 0.86
C TYR A 251 -22.20 12.82 0.80
N LYS A 252 -23.44 12.47 0.46
CA LYS A 252 -24.58 13.39 0.43
C LYS A 252 -24.88 13.97 1.82
N LYS A 253 -24.82 13.14 2.87
CA LYS A 253 -24.98 13.61 4.25
C LYS A 253 -23.89 14.60 4.65
N LEU A 254 -22.62 14.31 4.36
CA LEU A 254 -21.54 15.26 4.62
C LEU A 254 -21.69 16.53 3.78
N LYS A 255 -22.11 16.40 2.52
CA LYS A 255 -22.33 17.54 1.62
C LYS A 255 -23.49 18.44 2.04
N SER A 256 -24.45 17.96 2.83
CA SER A 256 -25.49 18.81 3.43
C SER A 256 -24.94 19.86 4.39
N HIS A 257 -23.71 19.67 4.91
CA HIS A 257 -22.96 20.63 5.73
C HIS A 257 -21.95 21.47 4.92
N GLN A 258 -22.05 21.47 3.57
CA GLN A 258 -21.08 22.10 2.68
C GLN A 258 -20.80 23.57 3.04
N THR A 259 -21.83 24.37 3.24
CA THR A 259 -21.68 25.82 3.55
C THR A 259 -20.89 26.04 4.84
N GLU A 260 -21.14 25.24 5.87
CA GLU A 260 -20.43 25.31 7.14
C GLU A 260 -18.97 24.89 6.97
N LEU A 261 -18.74 23.75 6.31
CA LEU A 261 -17.40 23.20 6.08
C LEU A 261 -16.54 24.11 5.19
N GLU A 262 -17.10 24.68 4.14
CA GLU A 262 -16.41 25.63 3.26
C GLU A 262 -16.13 26.98 3.95
N SER A 263 -16.90 27.37 4.95
CA SER A 263 -16.56 28.52 5.79
C SER A 263 -15.30 28.29 6.64
N ILE A 264 -15.06 27.04 7.06
CA ILE A 264 -13.86 26.62 7.80
C ILE A 264 -12.68 26.39 6.86
N PHE A 265 -12.96 25.81 5.69
CA PHE A 265 -11.98 25.46 4.65
C PHE A 265 -12.37 26.06 3.31
N PRO A 266 -11.96 27.30 3.01
CA PRO A 266 -12.31 27.95 1.73
C PRO A 266 -11.83 27.22 0.48
N ASP A 267 -10.80 26.36 0.62
CA ASP A 267 -10.23 25.57 -0.45
C ASP A 267 -10.65 24.08 -0.35
N LEU A 268 -11.81 23.77 0.25
CA LEU A 268 -12.35 22.42 0.36
C LEU A 268 -12.82 21.91 -1.01
N GLU A 269 -12.25 20.80 -1.44
CA GLU A 269 -12.61 20.15 -2.69
C GLU A 269 -13.51 18.93 -2.43
N TRP A 270 -14.61 18.86 -3.19
CA TRP A 270 -15.57 17.77 -3.17
C TRP A 270 -15.45 16.97 -4.45
N TYR A 271 -14.78 15.81 -4.39
CA TYR A 271 -14.61 14.95 -5.57
C TYR A 271 -15.70 13.90 -5.61
N ASP A 272 -16.56 14.02 -6.64
CA ASP A 272 -17.68 13.11 -6.91
C ASP A 272 -17.67 12.73 -8.38
N ASN A 273 -17.01 11.63 -8.71
CA ASN A 273 -17.14 11.01 -10.02
C ASN A 273 -18.29 9.98 -9.96
N PRO A 274 -19.41 10.18 -10.73
CA PRO A 274 -20.55 9.27 -10.70
C PRO A 274 -20.22 7.82 -11.13
N GLU A 275 -19.18 7.63 -11.93
CA GLU A 275 -18.73 6.31 -12.37
C GLU A 275 -17.93 5.59 -11.29
N ASN A 276 -17.29 6.32 -10.40
CA ASN A 276 -16.46 5.75 -9.34
C ASN A 276 -17.28 5.39 -8.11
N LYS A 277 -16.96 4.25 -7.51
CA LYS A 277 -17.51 3.81 -6.22
C LYS A 277 -17.10 4.72 -5.08
N SER A 278 -15.88 5.27 -5.13
CA SER A 278 -15.31 6.10 -4.07
C SER A 278 -15.61 7.57 -4.26
N LYS A 279 -15.74 8.28 -3.13
CA LYS A 279 -15.88 9.73 -3.06
C LYS A 279 -14.75 10.28 -2.21
N GLN A 280 -14.34 11.53 -2.43
CA GLN A 280 -13.27 12.16 -1.69
C GLN A 280 -13.66 13.56 -1.26
N ILE A 281 -13.24 13.94 -0.07
CA ILE A 281 -13.37 15.30 0.45
C ILE A 281 -11.98 15.71 0.92
N MET A 282 -11.43 16.82 0.38
CA MET A 282 -10.03 17.12 0.62
C MET A 282 -9.74 18.61 0.71
N VAL A 283 -8.67 18.94 1.41
CA VAL A 283 -8.06 20.27 1.42
C VAL A 283 -6.66 20.14 0.83
N VAL A 284 -6.44 20.80 -0.31
CA VAL A 284 -5.19 20.75 -1.06
C VAL A 284 -4.41 22.04 -0.85
N ARG A 285 -3.15 21.93 -0.42
CA ARG A 285 -2.25 23.10 -0.35
C ARG A 285 -1.98 23.62 -1.76
N LYS A 286 -2.17 24.92 -1.99
CA LYS A 286 -1.98 25.53 -3.33
C LYS A 286 -0.54 25.47 -3.82
N LYS A 287 0.43 25.55 -2.89
CA LYS A 287 1.86 25.54 -3.21
C LYS A 287 2.36 24.10 -3.28
N GLU A 288 3.04 23.76 -4.36
CA GLU A 288 3.77 22.51 -4.52
C GLU A 288 4.93 22.42 -3.53
N TYR A 289 5.32 21.21 -3.19
CA TYR A 289 6.46 20.93 -2.32
C TYR A 289 7.53 20.13 -3.07
N ASN A 290 8.71 20.69 -3.19
CA ASN A 290 9.81 20.07 -3.92
C ASN A 290 10.77 19.25 -3.02
N PHE A 291 10.35 18.92 -1.80
CA PHE A 291 11.15 18.23 -0.79
C PHE A 291 12.42 18.99 -0.42
N SER A 292 12.36 20.30 -0.42
CA SER A 292 13.47 21.14 0.06
C SER A 292 13.46 21.25 1.59
N VAL A 293 14.63 21.28 2.20
CA VAL A 293 14.79 21.39 3.65
C VAL A 293 14.21 22.71 4.18
N GLU A 294 14.32 23.77 3.39
CA GLU A 294 13.85 25.11 3.76
C GLU A 294 12.32 25.20 3.88
N GLU A 295 11.60 24.41 3.07
CA GLU A 295 10.14 24.41 3.04
C GLU A 295 9.52 23.33 3.94
N GLU A 296 10.31 22.35 4.36
CA GLU A 296 9.82 21.14 5.04
C GLU A 296 9.05 21.47 6.32
N GLY A 297 9.60 22.36 7.17
CA GLY A 297 8.95 22.79 8.41
C GLY A 297 7.60 23.46 8.17
N GLU A 298 7.48 24.32 7.15
CA GLU A 298 6.23 24.99 6.78
C GLU A 298 5.17 23.96 6.30
N VAL A 299 5.60 22.95 5.55
CA VAL A 299 4.71 21.88 5.07
C VAL A 299 4.21 21.01 6.22
N MET A 300 5.09 20.63 7.14
CA MET A 300 4.74 19.86 8.34
C MET A 300 3.73 20.60 9.22
N GLU A 301 3.98 21.87 9.46
CA GLU A 301 3.10 22.71 10.26
C GLU A 301 1.72 22.88 9.58
N TRP A 302 1.69 23.06 8.25
CA TRP A 302 0.45 23.15 7.50
C TRP A 302 -0.34 21.85 7.56
N LEU A 303 0.30 20.69 7.37
CA LEU A 303 -0.33 19.37 7.46
C LEU A 303 -0.91 19.14 8.85
N SER A 304 -0.13 19.37 9.92
CA SER A 304 -0.57 19.19 11.30
C SER A 304 -1.76 20.06 11.64
N LYS A 305 -1.65 21.39 11.41
CA LYS A 305 -2.72 22.35 11.73
C LYS A 305 -3.99 22.12 10.90
N THR A 306 -3.82 21.76 9.63
CA THR A 306 -4.97 21.48 8.76
C THR A 306 -5.68 20.21 9.18
N MET A 307 -4.94 19.14 9.53
CA MET A 307 -5.53 17.90 10.03
C MET A 307 -6.30 18.12 11.33
N GLN A 308 -5.74 18.82 12.30
CA GLN A 308 -6.43 19.12 13.57
C GLN A 308 -7.75 19.86 13.35
N LYS A 309 -7.78 20.81 12.41
CA LYS A 309 -9.02 21.50 12.03
C LYS A 309 -9.98 20.55 11.30
N PHE A 310 -9.46 19.69 10.43
CA PHE A 310 -10.22 18.73 9.64
C PHE A 310 -10.89 17.70 10.54
N GLU A 311 -10.14 17.14 11.48
CA GLU A 311 -10.66 16.22 12.51
C GLU A 311 -11.78 16.88 13.31
N LYS A 312 -11.52 18.09 13.81
CA LYS A 312 -12.52 18.83 14.62
C LYS A 312 -13.82 19.10 13.85
N ALA A 313 -13.76 19.34 12.55
CA ALA A 313 -14.93 19.61 11.72
C ALA A 313 -15.66 18.33 11.28
N PHE A 314 -14.93 17.32 10.85
CA PHE A 314 -15.53 16.11 10.25
C PHE A 314 -15.83 14.99 11.23
N TYR A 315 -15.04 14.83 12.30
CA TYR A 315 -15.20 13.73 13.26
C TYR A 315 -16.64 13.69 13.87
N PRO A 316 -17.23 14.80 14.36
CA PRO A 316 -18.58 14.78 14.90
C PRO A 316 -19.64 14.41 13.84
N LEU A 317 -19.44 14.82 12.60
CA LEU A 317 -20.37 14.50 11.50
C LEU A 317 -20.32 13.00 11.14
N ILE A 318 -19.12 12.43 11.12
CA ILE A 318 -18.92 11.00 10.79
C ILE A 318 -19.42 10.11 11.92
N GLN A 319 -19.23 10.51 13.17
CA GLN A 319 -19.69 9.75 14.33
C GLN A 319 -21.22 9.59 14.38
N ASN A 320 -21.97 10.48 13.73
CA ASN A 320 -23.42 10.50 13.67
C ASN A 320 -23.99 9.89 12.37
N LEU A 321 -23.16 9.25 11.53
CA LEU A 321 -23.58 8.59 10.29
C LEU A 321 -24.08 7.18 10.52
#